data_23f8d423303060044addd489d28abe4e
#
_entry.id   23f8d423303060044addd489d28abe4e
#
_cell.length_a   1.000
_cell.length_b   1.000
_cell.length_c   1.000
_cell.angle_alpha   90.00
_cell.angle_beta   90.00
_cell.angle_gamma   90.00
#
_symmetry.space_group_name_H-M   'P 1'
#
loop_
_entity.id
_entity.type
_entity.pdbx_description
1 polymer ?
#
loop_
_entity_poly.entity_id
_entity_poly.type
_entity_poly.pdbx_seq_one_letter_code
_entity_poly.pdbx_strand_id
1 'polypeptide(L)'
;MWEGDAEIYELAAAIQATSVELERWLFDNMNIPAVLAYLAATVVINDNDHIAKNYYLYRDSDGDREWEMLPWDKDLTLGRNFDPAGGGVLNDHIWVDQDPQSHPFVGDRNHITNASVWNRLIDAFYRVPRIQEMFLRHLRTVMDDALQSPQTPASELKFEARVDELVTQCLPELQLDQAKWGIPDYGDTSMDYAQAVAILKSEYFAKRRIHLYETHGAAGSGLIPNAQEFPYVSLGQI
;
A
#
# COMPACT_ATOMS: atom_id res chain seq x y z
N MET A 1 22.15 -24.07 5.41
CA MET A 1 22.47 -23.88 6.86
C MET A 1 21.34 -23.05 7.41
N TRP A 2 20.69 -23.45 8.48
CA TRP A 2 19.66 -22.61 9.12
C TRP A 2 20.39 -21.45 9.79
N GLU A 3 20.08 -20.23 9.35
CA GLU A 3 20.52 -19.02 10.04
C GLU A 3 19.72 -18.96 11.35
N GLY A 4 20.40 -18.59 12.43
CA GLY A 4 19.74 -18.52 13.74
C GLY A 4 18.85 -17.29 13.84
N ASP A 5 17.92 -17.28 14.81
CA ASP A 5 16.95 -16.20 15.03
C ASP A 5 17.58 -14.88 15.55
N ALA A 6 18.91 -14.82 15.70
CA ALA A 6 19.62 -13.68 16.30
C ALA A 6 19.33 -12.36 15.58
N GLU A 7 19.30 -12.36 14.26
CA GLU A 7 19.09 -11.17 13.44
C GLU A 7 17.69 -10.60 13.55
N ILE A 8 16.67 -11.48 13.67
CA ILE A 8 15.28 -11.01 13.88
C ILE A 8 15.09 -10.45 15.30
N TYR A 9 15.79 -10.97 16.30
CA TYR A 9 15.79 -10.39 17.65
C TYR A 9 16.50 -9.03 17.69
N GLU A 10 17.58 -8.86 16.91
CA GLU A 10 18.26 -7.58 16.76
C GLU A 10 17.31 -6.54 16.14
N LEU A 11 16.63 -6.87 15.03
CA LEU A 11 15.59 -6.03 14.43
C LEU A 11 14.50 -5.68 15.45
N ALA A 12 13.97 -6.69 16.15
CA ALA A 12 12.91 -6.48 17.15
C ALA A 12 13.33 -5.58 18.32
N ALA A 13 14.60 -5.60 18.70
CA ALA A 13 15.15 -4.69 19.71
C ALA A 13 15.34 -3.29 19.15
N ALA A 14 15.89 -3.15 17.94
CA ALA A 14 16.20 -1.88 17.29
C ALA A 14 14.96 -1.02 17.07
N ILE A 15 13.85 -1.61 16.63
CA ILE A 15 12.58 -0.86 16.41
C ILE A 15 11.96 -0.32 17.71
N GLN A 16 12.47 -0.69 18.87
CA GLN A 16 12.07 -0.16 20.19
C GLN A 16 13.02 0.94 20.70
N ALA A 17 14.13 1.21 20.00
CA ALA A 17 15.12 2.18 20.40
C ALA A 17 14.61 3.64 20.37
N THR A 18 15.39 4.54 20.90
CA THR A 18 15.16 5.99 20.83
C THR A 18 15.23 6.49 19.37
N SER A 19 14.68 7.68 19.10
CA SER A 19 14.58 8.18 17.72
C SER A 19 15.93 8.31 17.02
N VAL A 20 16.99 8.74 17.71
CA VAL A 20 18.34 8.91 17.11
C VAL A 20 18.99 7.55 16.83
N GLU A 21 18.92 6.63 17.78
CA GLU A 21 19.46 5.29 17.62
C GLU A 21 18.67 4.50 16.57
N LEU A 22 17.33 4.66 16.54
CA LEU A 22 16.46 4.06 15.55
C LEU A 22 16.78 4.57 14.15
N GLU A 23 16.92 5.89 13.96
CA GLU A 23 17.25 6.46 12.64
C GLU A 23 18.55 5.86 12.11
N ARG A 24 19.61 5.87 12.91
CA ARG A 24 20.88 5.30 12.51
C ARG A 24 20.76 3.82 12.15
N TRP A 25 20.09 3.04 13.00
CA TRP A 25 19.94 1.60 12.78
C TRP A 25 19.17 1.31 11.49
N LEU A 26 18.08 2.04 11.24
CA LEU A 26 17.29 1.86 10.01
C LEU A 26 18.12 2.16 8.77
N PHE A 27 18.90 3.26 8.76
CA PHE A 27 19.76 3.58 7.62
C PHE A 27 20.92 2.60 7.42
N ASP A 28 21.42 1.99 8.50
CA ASP A 28 22.54 1.04 8.45
C ASP A 28 22.10 -0.40 8.11
N ASN A 29 20.81 -0.75 8.28
CA ASN A 29 20.36 -2.14 8.21
C ASN A 29 19.11 -2.38 7.34
N MET A 30 18.45 -1.35 6.84
CA MET A 30 17.26 -1.50 6.01
C MET A 30 17.50 -0.93 4.62
N ASN A 31 17.09 -1.62 3.59
CA ASN A 31 16.99 -1.06 2.24
C ASN A 31 15.87 -0.01 2.20
N ILE A 32 16.17 1.21 2.69
CA ILE A 32 15.19 2.29 2.81
C ILE A 32 14.44 2.55 1.50
N PRO A 33 15.11 2.67 0.31
CA PRO A 33 14.38 2.86 -0.94
C PRO A 33 13.36 1.76 -1.24
N ALA A 34 13.74 0.50 -1.07
CA ALA A 34 12.84 -0.64 -1.33
C ALA A 34 11.66 -0.68 -0.36
N VAL A 35 11.92 -0.44 0.94
CA VAL A 35 10.86 -0.39 1.95
C VAL A 35 9.90 0.77 1.69
N LEU A 36 10.39 1.95 1.36
CA LEU A 36 9.53 3.10 1.06
C LEU A 36 8.70 2.88 -0.21
N ALA A 37 9.27 2.21 -1.22
CA ALA A 37 8.54 1.82 -2.43
C ALA A 37 7.40 0.84 -2.09
N TYR A 38 7.68 -0.18 -1.26
CA TYR A 38 6.67 -1.11 -0.76
C TYR A 38 5.54 -0.38 -0.01
N LEU A 39 5.88 0.45 0.98
CA LEU A 39 4.89 1.19 1.78
C LEU A 39 4.08 2.16 0.93
N ALA A 40 4.69 2.86 -0.01
CA ALA A 40 3.97 3.75 -0.92
C ALA A 40 3.00 2.99 -1.84
N ALA A 41 3.41 1.84 -2.36
CA ALA A 41 2.54 0.98 -3.16
C ALA A 41 1.33 0.48 -2.34
N THR A 42 1.55 0.00 -1.11
CA THR A 42 0.46 -0.47 -0.23
C THR A 42 -0.55 0.64 0.08
N VAL A 43 -0.09 1.87 0.25
CA VAL A 43 -0.97 3.04 0.42
C VAL A 43 -1.77 3.31 -0.85
N VAL A 44 -1.14 3.34 -2.03
CA VAL A 44 -1.83 3.64 -3.29
C VAL A 44 -2.90 2.60 -3.60
N ILE A 45 -2.62 1.32 -3.39
CA ILE A 45 -3.58 0.22 -3.62
C ILE A 45 -4.52 -0.04 -2.42
N ASN A 46 -4.35 0.70 -1.32
CA ASN A 46 -5.11 0.52 -0.08
C ASN A 46 -5.11 -0.95 0.38
N ASP A 47 -3.91 -1.47 0.61
CA ASP A 47 -3.72 -2.84 1.10
C ASP A 47 -4.06 -2.90 2.59
N ASN A 48 -5.13 -3.60 2.92
CA ASN A 48 -5.64 -3.65 4.28
C ASN A 48 -5.06 -4.77 5.12
N ASP A 49 -4.41 -5.71 4.49
CA ASP A 49 -3.95 -6.92 5.16
C ASP A 49 -2.43 -6.95 5.39
N HIS A 50 -1.71 -5.90 5.00
CA HIS A 50 -0.26 -5.80 5.23
C HIS A 50 0.13 -5.40 6.67
N ILE A 51 -0.81 -4.91 7.46
CA ILE A 51 -0.51 -4.37 8.80
C ILE A 51 -0.09 -5.48 9.76
N ALA A 52 -0.80 -6.60 9.77
CA ALA A 52 -0.54 -7.70 10.71
C ALA A 52 0.25 -8.86 10.07
N LYS A 53 0.21 -8.99 8.76
CA LYS A 53 0.74 -10.13 8.00
C LYS A 53 0.97 -9.77 6.53
N ASN A 54 1.12 -10.76 5.67
CA ASN A 54 1.12 -10.62 4.22
C ASN A 54 2.28 -9.81 3.66
N TYR A 55 3.43 -9.95 4.28
CA TYR A 55 4.74 -9.60 3.74
C TYR A 55 5.80 -10.52 4.32
N TYR A 56 6.90 -10.68 3.61
CA TYR A 56 8.11 -11.30 4.13
C TYR A 56 9.14 -10.24 4.48
N LEU A 57 9.91 -10.51 5.52
CA LEU A 57 11.17 -9.83 5.78
C LEU A 57 12.28 -10.69 5.20
N TYR A 58 13.03 -10.13 4.29
CA TYR A 58 14.17 -10.77 3.64
C TYR A 58 15.45 -10.02 3.96
N ARG A 59 16.53 -10.75 4.12
CA ARG A 59 17.88 -10.20 4.28
C ARG A 59 18.85 -11.10 3.54
N ASP A 60 19.69 -10.53 2.67
CA ASP A 60 20.80 -11.24 2.05
C ASP A 60 21.99 -11.21 2.99
N SER A 61 22.19 -12.29 3.77
CA SER A 61 23.26 -12.38 4.75
C SER A 61 24.66 -12.47 4.13
N ASP A 62 24.77 -12.88 2.89
CA ASP A 62 26.02 -12.98 2.12
C ASP A 62 26.27 -11.75 1.23
N GLY A 63 25.25 -10.88 1.02
CA GLY A 63 25.29 -9.69 0.20
C GLY A 63 25.40 -8.39 1.00
N ASP A 64 24.48 -7.46 0.75
CA ASP A 64 24.45 -6.11 1.39
C ASP A 64 24.04 -6.15 2.85
N ARG A 65 23.38 -7.23 3.29
CA ARG A 65 22.89 -7.44 4.64
C ARG A 65 21.80 -6.45 5.08
N GLU A 66 21.14 -5.82 4.14
CA GLU A 66 20.01 -4.96 4.40
C GLU A 66 18.70 -5.77 4.44
N TRP A 67 17.80 -5.38 5.32
CA TRP A 67 16.46 -5.93 5.38
C TRP A 67 15.55 -5.29 4.33
N GLU A 68 14.73 -6.11 3.69
CA GLU A 68 13.69 -5.70 2.73
C GLU A 68 12.33 -6.23 3.13
N MET A 69 11.27 -5.53 2.70
CA MET A 69 9.89 -5.99 2.80
C MET A 69 9.43 -6.48 1.42
N LEU A 70 9.10 -7.77 1.33
CA LEU A 70 8.61 -8.38 0.10
C LEU A 70 7.09 -8.61 0.19
N PRO A 71 6.32 -8.22 -0.84
CA PRO A 71 4.87 -8.38 -0.83
C PRO A 71 4.48 -9.87 -0.88
N TRP A 72 3.43 -10.20 -0.13
CA TRP A 72 2.78 -11.50 -0.14
C TRP A 72 1.27 -11.32 0.03
N ASP A 73 0.45 -12.14 -0.65
CA ASP A 73 -0.99 -12.25 -0.45
C ASP A 73 -1.71 -10.89 -0.51
N LYS A 74 -1.76 -10.28 -1.71
CA LYS A 74 -2.27 -8.92 -1.94
C LYS A 74 -3.68 -8.87 -2.52
N ASP A 75 -4.53 -9.83 -2.14
CA ASP A 75 -5.90 -9.95 -2.62
C ASP A 75 -6.88 -8.97 -1.93
N LEU A 76 -6.61 -8.59 -0.67
CA LEU A 76 -7.38 -7.57 0.06
C LEU A 76 -6.87 -6.15 -0.23
N THR A 77 -6.95 -5.76 -1.49
CA THR A 77 -6.51 -4.44 -1.97
C THR A 77 -7.62 -3.77 -2.77
N LEU A 78 -7.35 -2.55 -3.23
CA LEU A 78 -8.22 -1.79 -4.12
C LEU A 78 -9.62 -1.53 -3.53
N GLY A 79 -9.65 -1.22 -2.24
CA GLY A 79 -10.88 -0.87 -1.53
C GLY A 79 -11.60 -2.04 -0.86
N ARG A 80 -11.14 -3.27 -1.05
CA ARG A 80 -11.74 -4.45 -0.41
C ARG A 80 -11.23 -4.63 1.01
N ASN A 81 -12.12 -5.02 1.90
CA ASN A 81 -11.78 -5.28 3.29
C ASN A 81 -12.60 -6.44 3.87
N PHE A 82 -12.03 -7.07 4.88
CA PHE A 82 -12.71 -8.07 5.69
C PHE A 82 -13.47 -7.36 6.81
N ASP A 83 -14.79 -7.55 6.86
CA ASP A 83 -15.63 -6.99 7.90
C ASP A 83 -15.88 -8.01 9.02
N PRO A 84 -15.19 -7.93 10.15
CA PRO A 84 -15.42 -8.83 11.28
C PRO A 84 -16.78 -8.60 11.95
N ALA A 85 -17.35 -7.40 11.87
CA ALA A 85 -18.68 -7.12 12.40
C ALA A 85 -19.79 -7.70 11.53
N GLY A 86 -19.55 -7.81 10.22
CA GLY A 86 -20.43 -8.48 9.25
C GLY A 86 -20.25 -10.00 9.18
N GLY A 87 -19.58 -10.61 10.15
CA GLY A 87 -19.36 -12.06 10.14
C GLY A 87 -18.25 -12.53 9.21
N GLY A 88 -17.32 -11.68 8.89
CA GLY A 88 -16.21 -11.98 8.00
C GLY A 88 -16.50 -11.76 6.52
N VAL A 89 -17.57 -11.07 6.20
CA VAL A 89 -17.92 -10.72 4.82
C VAL A 89 -17.05 -9.58 4.33
N LEU A 90 -16.60 -9.64 3.07
CA LEU A 90 -15.87 -8.55 2.44
C LEU A 90 -16.78 -7.33 2.25
N ASN A 91 -16.24 -6.14 2.45
CA ASN A 91 -16.90 -4.88 2.12
C ASN A 91 -15.98 -3.97 1.30
N ASP A 92 -16.55 -2.95 0.69
CA ASP A 92 -15.85 -2.02 -0.22
C ASP A 92 -15.92 -0.56 0.30
N HIS A 93 -15.99 -0.35 1.62
CA HIS A 93 -16.16 0.97 2.23
C HIS A 93 -14.89 1.64 2.73
N ILE A 94 -13.74 1.06 2.45
CA ILE A 94 -12.47 1.40 3.07
C ILE A 94 -11.82 2.69 2.55
N TRP A 95 -12.31 3.26 1.48
CA TRP A 95 -11.81 4.53 0.94
C TRP A 95 -12.39 5.78 1.62
N VAL A 96 -13.21 5.63 2.65
CA VAL A 96 -13.81 6.75 3.38
C VAL A 96 -12.75 7.34 4.31
N ASP A 97 -12.59 8.67 4.30
CA ASP A 97 -11.60 9.40 5.10
C ASP A 97 -11.59 9.10 6.60
N GLN A 98 -12.70 8.67 7.12
CA GLN A 98 -12.86 8.35 8.53
C GLN A 98 -12.31 6.98 8.92
N ASP A 99 -11.96 6.17 7.94
CA ASP A 99 -11.36 4.87 8.20
C ASP A 99 -9.84 5.01 8.33
N PRO A 100 -9.25 4.69 9.51
CA PRO A 100 -7.80 4.77 9.71
C PRO A 100 -7.01 3.87 8.74
N GLN A 101 -7.65 2.86 8.15
CA GLN A 101 -7.02 1.97 7.16
C GLN A 101 -6.80 2.65 5.81
N SER A 102 -7.50 3.73 5.50
CA SER A 102 -7.28 4.50 4.27
C SER A 102 -6.22 5.59 4.40
N HIS A 103 -5.78 5.90 5.62
CA HIS A 103 -4.80 6.95 5.89
C HIS A 103 -3.41 6.62 5.33
N PRO A 104 -2.63 7.61 4.81
CA PRO A 104 -1.26 7.40 4.31
C PRO A 104 -0.29 6.78 5.32
N PHE A 105 -0.51 6.97 6.62
CA PHE A 105 0.29 6.35 7.69
C PHE A 105 -0.37 5.14 8.32
N VAL A 106 -1.25 4.46 7.58
CA VAL A 106 -1.87 3.24 8.09
C VAL A 106 -0.84 2.26 8.64
N GLY A 107 -1.14 1.70 9.80
CA GLY A 107 -0.29 0.73 10.49
C GLY A 107 0.68 1.33 11.50
N ASP A 108 0.78 2.66 11.63
CA ASP A 108 1.43 3.26 12.77
C ASP A 108 0.52 3.22 14.02
N ARG A 109 1.07 3.61 15.19
CA ARG A 109 0.35 3.61 16.46
C ARG A 109 -0.83 4.60 16.54
N ASN A 110 -0.89 5.58 15.66
CA ASN A 110 -1.93 6.60 15.63
C ASN A 110 -3.01 6.30 14.58
N HIS A 111 -2.68 5.45 13.59
CA HIS A 111 -3.58 5.05 12.52
C HIS A 111 -3.71 3.52 12.52
N ILE A 112 -4.28 3.03 13.63
CA ILE A 112 -4.50 1.61 13.87
C ILE A 112 -5.67 1.09 13.03
N THR A 113 -5.65 -0.20 12.68
CA THR A 113 -6.76 -0.83 11.97
C THR A 113 -8.02 -0.93 12.82
N ASN A 114 -9.16 -1.21 12.21
CA ASN A 114 -10.42 -1.45 12.91
C ASN A 114 -10.34 -2.62 13.91
N ALA A 115 -9.40 -3.55 13.71
CA ALA A 115 -9.11 -4.63 14.66
C ALA A 115 -8.18 -4.20 15.80
N SER A 116 -7.92 -2.90 15.97
CA SER A 116 -6.98 -2.35 16.96
C SER A 116 -5.54 -2.85 16.77
N VAL A 117 -5.16 -3.20 15.54
CA VAL A 117 -3.83 -3.69 15.20
C VAL A 117 -3.01 -2.56 14.58
N TRP A 118 -1.75 -2.49 14.97
CA TRP A 118 -0.73 -1.66 14.37
C TRP A 118 0.59 -2.44 14.25
N ASN A 119 1.47 -2.02 13.36
CA ASN A 119 2.72 -2.72 13.07
C ASN A 119 3.91 -1.92 13.62
N ARG A 120 4.67 -2.53 14.53
CA ARG A 120 5.82 -1.87 15.18
C ARG A 120 6.94 -1.52 14.20
N LEU A 121 7.13 -2.32 13.15
CA LEU A 121 8.13 -2.05 12.13
C LEU A 121 7.70 -0.87 11.24
N ILE A 122 6.47 -0.85 10.78
CA ILE A 122 5.91 0.27 9.99
C ILE A 122 5.93 1.56 10.83
N ASP A 123 5.49 1.49 12.08
CA ASP A 123 5.56 2.61 13.02
C ASP A 123 6.99 3.13 13.21
N ALA A 124 7.97 2.23 13.25
CA ALA A 124 9.36 2.63 13.39
C ALA A 124 9.86 3.53 12.24
N PHE A 125 9.47 3.25 11.00
CA PHE A 125 9.78 4.11 9.86
C PHE A 125 9.12 5.48 9.99
N TYR A 126 7.84 5.54 10.38
CA TYR A 126 7.11 6.80 10.49
C TYR A 126 7.47 7.62 11.74
N ARG A 127 8.09 7.02 12.76
CA ARG A 127 8.62 7.76 13.91
C ARG A 127 9.92 8.52 13.63
N VAL A 128 10.63 8.20 12.56
CA VAL A 128 11.85 8.90 12.16
C VAL A 128 11.48 10.02 11.18
N PRO A 129 11.55 11.31 11.58
CA PRO A 129 11.04 12.42 10.76
C PRO A 129 11.64 12.47 9.35
N ARG A 130 12.94 12.17 9.23
CA ARG A 130 13.63 12.13 7.94
C ARG A 130 13.09 11.02 7.03
N ILE A 131 12.85 9.82 7.56
CA ILE A 131 12.30 8.70 6.79
C ILE A 131 10.84 8.97 6.45
N GLN A 132 10.06 9.53 7.37
CA GLN A 132 8.68 9.94 7.12
C GLN A 132 8.59 10.93 5.96
N GLU A 133 9.48 11.95 5.94
CA GLU A 133 9.54 12.91 4.84
C GLU A 133 9.93 12.24 3.51
N MET A 134 10.91 11.35 3.52
CA MET A 134 11.29 10.56 2.34
C MET A 134 10.13 9.70 1.85
N PHE A 135 9.39 9.06 2.75
CA PHE A 135 8.21 8.27 2.42
C PHE A 135 7.14 9.12 1.72
N LEU A 136 6.77 10.28 2.28
CA LEU A 136 5.74 11.14 1.69
C LEU A 136 6.11 11.66 0.29
N ARG A 137 7.39 11.95 0.06
CA ARG A 137 7.89 12.31 -1.27
C ARG A 137 7.84 11.11 -2.22
N HIS A 138 8.22 9.93 -1.74
CA HIS A 138 8.15 8.72 -2.54
C HIS A 138 6.70 8.33 -2.87
N LEU A 139 5.81 8.42 -1.88
CA LEU A 139 4.38 8.23 -2.08
C LEU A 139 3.86 9.17 -3.17
N ARG A 140 4.22 10.46 -3.13
CA ARG A 140 3.84 11.40 -4.17
C ARG A 140 4.35 10.98 -5.55
N THR A 141 5.57 10.50 -5.65
CA THR A 141 6.12 9.99 -6.92
C THR A 141 5.32 8.80 -7.46
N VAL A 142 5.02 7.83 -6.61
CA VAL A 142 4.20 6.65 -6.99
C VAL A 142 2.78 7.06 -7.38
N MET A 143 2.19 8.01 -6.66
CA MET A 143 0.88 8.58 -7.01
C MET A 143 0.92 9.21 -8.42
N ASP A 144 1.90 10.07 -8.69
CA ASP A 144 1.99 10.78 -9.97
C ASP A 144 2.27 9.82 -11.14
N ASP A 145 3.06 8.77 -10.92
CA ASP A 145 3.36 7.79 -11.96
C ASP A 145 2.22 6.80 -12.20
N ALA A 146 1.64 6.21 -11.17
CA ALA A 146 0.71 5.10 -11.28
C ALA A 146 -0.76 5.52 -11.17
N LEU A 147 -1.14 6.16 -10.06
CA LEU A 147 -2.53 6.54 -9.77
C LEU A 147 -2.98 7.73 -10.60
N GLN A 148 -2.10 8.70 -10.79
CA GLN A 148 -2.30 9.97 -11.48
C GLN A 148 -3.32 10.90 -10.80
N SER A 149 -3.31 12.18 -11.15
CA SER A 149 -4.16 13.16 -10.47
C SER A 149 -5.64 13.07 -10.89
N PRO A 150 -6.58 13.57 -10.07
CA PRO A 150 -8.00 13.65 -10.45
C PRO A 150 -8.27 14.45 -11.73
N GLN A 151 -7.34 15.32 -12.13
CA GLN A 151 -7.45 16.14 -13.33
C GLN A 151 -6.90 15.46 -14.59
N THR A 152 -6.31 14.26 -14.45
CA THR A 152 -5.78 13.51 -15.61
C THR A 152 -6.93 13.08 -16.51
N PRO A 153 -6.84 13.32 -17.84
CA PRO A 153 -7.86 12.88 -18.77
C PRO A 153 -8.10 11.36 -18.71
N ALA A 154 -9.35 10.94 -18.83
CA ALA A 154 -9.71 9.51 -18.70
C ALA A 154 -8.95 8.59 -19.68
N SER A 155 -8.58 9.12 -20.87
CA SER A 155 -7.78 8.39 -21.87
C SER A 155 -6.32 8.16 -21.48
N GLU A 156 -5.84 8.80 -20.40
CA GLU A 156 -4.45 8.76 -19.95
C GLU A 156 -4.30 8.02 -18.61
N LEU A 157 -5.41 7.56 -18.04
CA LEU A 157 -5.42 6.88 -16.74
C LEU A 157 -4.82 5.47 -16.84
N LYS A 158 -3.66 5.28 -16.22
CA LYS A 158 -2.86 4.06 -16.36
C LYS A 158 -3.49 2.82 -15.69
N PHE A 159 -4.03 2.97 -14.48
CA PHE A 159 -4.66 1.85 -13.79
C PHE A 159 -5.92 1.37 -14.54
N GLU A 160 -6.78 2.28 -14.96
CA GLU A 160 -7.98 1.94 -15.71
C GLU A 160 -7.66 1.27 -17.03
N ALA A 161 -6.67 1.79 -17.77
CA ALA A 161 -6.20 1.19 -19.01
C ALA A 161 -5.63 -0.23 -18.77
N ARG A 162 -4.85 -0.41 -17.69
CA ARG A 162 -4.30 -1.72 -17.35
C ARG A 162 -5.38 -2.72 -16.94
N VAL A 163 -6.38 -2.29 -16.21
CA VAL A 163 -7.55 -3.13 -15.89
C VAL A 163 -8.27 -3.58 -17.15
N ASP A 164 -8.51 -2.68 -18.12
CA ASP A 164 -9.15 -3.03 -19.39
C ASP A 164 -8.34 -4.04 -20.20
N GLU A 165 -7.04 -3.85 -20.24
CA GLU A 165 -6.12 -4.80 -20.88
C GLU A 165 -6.20 -6.19 -20.23
N LEU A 166 -6.10 -6.25 -18.90
CA LEU A 166 -6.18 -7.52 -18.16
C LEU A 166 -7.52 -8.21 -18.33
N VAL A 167 -8.64 -7.48 -18.25
CA VAL A 167 -9.97 -8.01 -18.50
C VAL A 167 -10.06 -8.60 -19.91
N THR A 168 -9.55 -7.87 -20.91
CA THR A 168 -9.55 -8.35 -22.29
C THR A 168 -8.73 -9.63 -22.47
N GLN A 169 -7.59 -9.72 -21.82
CA GLN A 169 -6.71 -10.90 -21.85
C GLN A 169 -7.35 -12.13 -21.16
N CYS A 170 -8.00 -11.89 -20.02
CA CYS A 170 -8.54 -12.96 -19.17
C CYS A 170 -10.03 -13.29 -19.46
N LEU A 171 -10.67 -12.58 -20.36
CA LEU A 171 -12.13 -12.70 -20.59
C LEU A 171 -12.62 -14.13 -20.81
N PRO A 172 -11.98 -14.98 -21.63
CA PRO A 172 -12.42 -16.36 -21.83
C PRO A 172 -12.42 -17.18 -20.53
N GLU A 173 -11.38 -17.04 -19.73
CA GLU A 173 -11.20 -17.72 -18.45
C GLU A 173 -12.20 -17.21 -17.40
N LEU A 174 -12.41 -15.90 -17.34
CA LEU A 174 -13.42 -15.29 -16.46
C LEU A 174 -14.84 -15.81 -16.76
N GLN A 175 -15.17 -15.97 -18.04
CA GLN A 175 -16.46 -16.54 -18.45
C GLN A 175 -16.59 -18.01 -18.07
N LEU A 176 -15.55 -18.80 -18.23
CA LEU A 176 -15.52 -20.22 -17.83
C LEU A 176 -15.60 -20.38 -16.30
N ASP A 177 -14.87 -19.54 -15.57
CA ASP A 177 -14.89 -19.52 -14.12
C ASP A 177 -16.30 -19.20 -13.60
N GLN A 178 -16.91 -18.13 -14.09
CA GLN A 178 -18.25 -17.73 -13.72
C GLN A 178 -19.32 -18.77 -14.13
N ALA A 179 -19.16 -19.41 -15.29
CA ALA A 179 -20.07 -20.50 -15.72
C ALA A 179 -19.96 -21.73 -14.82
N LYS A 180 -18.78 -22.03 -14.29
CA LYS A 180 -18.53 -23.18 -13.43
C LYS A 180 -18.93 -22.94 -11.98
N TRP A 181 -18.59 -21.79 -11.43
CA TRP A 181 -18.69 -21.50 -9.99
C TRP A 181 -19.84 -20.55 -9.63
N GLY A 182 -20.46 -19.93 -10.65
CA GLY A 182 -21.48 -18.89 -10.45
C GLY A 182 -20.88 -17.53 -10.11
N ILE A 183 -21.73 -16.61 -9.72
CA ILE A 183 -21.32 -15.30 -9.20
C ILE A 183 -21.00 -15.49 -7.72
N PRO A 184 -19.80 -15.08 -7.27
CA PRO A 184 -19.45 -15.16 -5.87
C PRO A 184 -20.43 -14.38 -5.01
N ASP A 185 -20.91 -15.02 -3.94
CA ASP A 185 -21.77 -14.38 -2.94
C ASP A 185 -20.93 -14.03 -1.70
N TYR A 186 -20.57 -12.76 -1.60
CA TYR A 186 -19.86 -12.20 -0.45
C TYR A 186 -20.79 -11.27 0.36
N GLY A 187 -22.00 -11.71 0.63
CA GLY A 187 -23.01 -10.91 1.30
C GLY A 187 -23.56 -9.81 0.39
N ASP A 188 -23.47 -8.55 0.81
CA ASP A 188 -24.00 -7.42 0.02
C ASP A 188 -23.18 -7.12 -1.25
N THR A 189 -22.08 -7.82 -1.48
CA THR A 189 -21.15 -7.57 -2.59
C THR A 189 -21.17 -8.64 -3.68
N SER A 190 -22.28 -9.38 -3.81
CA SER A 190 -22.50 -10.28 -4.93
C SER A 190 -22.50 -9.51 -6.25
N MET A 191 -21.50 -9.75 -7.12
CA MET A 191 -21.41 -9.07 -8.41
C MET A 191 -20.64 -9.92 -9.43
N ASP A 192 -20.99 -9.79 -10.67
CA ASP A 192 -20.20 -10.37 -11.75
C ASP A 192 -18.90 -9.56 -11.98
N TYR A 193 -17.98 -10.13 -12.77
CA TYR A 193 -16.68 -9.49 -13.02
C TYR A 193 -16.83 -8.12 -13.70
N ALA A 194 -17.83 -7.91 -14.55
CA ALA A 194 -18.03 -6.64 -15.24
C ALA A 194 -18.50 -5.55 -14.28
N GLN A 195 -19.40 -5.91 -13.36
CA GLN A 195 -19.83 -5.03 -12.27
C GLN A 195 -18.65 -4.68 -11.34
N ALA A 196 -17.86 -5.69 -10.95
CA ALA A 196 -16.69 -5.48 -10.10
C ALA A 196 -15.67 -4.54 -10.75
N VAL A 197 -15.38 -4.70 -12.03
CA VAL A 197 -14.49 -3.80 -12.80
C VAL A 197 -15.04 -2.37 -12.87
N ALA A 198 -16.35 -2.22 -13.10
CA ALA A 198 -16.97 -0.88 -13.14
C ALA A 198 -16.85 -0.18 -11.78
N ILE A 199 -17.14 -0.88 -10.68
CA ILE A 199 -16.99 -0.37 -9.31
C ILE A 199 -15.53 -0.02 -9.00
N LEU A 200 -14.58 -0.88 -9.36
CA LEU A 200 -13.16 -0.62 -9.16
C LEU A 200 -12.73 0.71 -9.78
N LYS A 201 -13.19 1.01 -10.99
CA LYS A 201 -12.85 2.25 -11.68
C LYS A 201 -13.56 3.47 -11.10
N SER A 202 -14.88 3.39 -10.91
CA SER A 202 -15.69 4.54 -10.50
C SER A 202 -15.63 4.81 -9.00
N GLU A 203 -15.56 3.76 -8.18
CA GLU A 203 -15.66 3.90 -6.73
C GLU A 203 -14.31 3.82 -6.04
N TYR A 204 -13.37 3.00 -6.53
CA TYR A 204 -12.05 2.94 -5.90
C TYR A 204 -11.08 3.96 -6.50
N PHE A 205 -10.66 3.82 -7.75
CA PHE A 205 -9.60 4.68 -8.30
C PHE A 205 -9.98 6.16 -8.27
N ALA A 206 -11.19 6.50 -8.65
CA ALA A 206 -11.64 7.89 -8.64
C ALA A 206 -11.62 8.49 -7.23
N LYS A 207 -12.14 7.77 -6.23
CA LYS A 207 -12.16 8.23 -4.84
C LYS A 207 -10.77 8.22 -4.21
N ARG A 208 -9.94 7.22 -4.50
CA ARG A 208 -8.56 7.17 -3.99
C ARG A 208 -7.72 8.33 -4.48
N ARG A 209 -7.91 8.77 -5.72
CA ARG A 209 -7.28 9.99 -6.25
C ARG A 209 -7.65 11.22 -5.44
N ILE A 210 -8.94 11.46 -5.24
CA ILE A 210 -9.42 12.58 -4.43
C ILE A 210 -8.84 12.50 -3.02
N HIS A 211 -8.89 11.33 -2.40
CA HIS A 211 -8.39 11.10 -1.04
C HIS A 211 -6.90 11.45 -0.90
N LEU A 212 -6.05 10.96 -1.77
CA LEU A 212 -4.61 11.19 -1.67
C LEU A 212 -4.17 12.57 -2.18
N TYR A 213 -4.75 13.06 -3.28
CA TYR A 213 -4.33 14.33 -3.90
C TYR A 213 -4.99 15.55 -3.29
N GLU A 214 -6.24 15.44 -2.85
CA GLU A 214 -7.02 16.59 -2.37
C GLU A 214 -7.14 16.55 -0.85
N THR A 215 -7.65 15.47 -0.24
CA THR A 215 -7.82 15.40 1.20
C THR A 215 -6.49 15.41 1.95
N HIS A 216 -5.54 14.58 1.53
CA HIS A 216 -4.20 14.53 2.13
C HIS A 216 -3.14 15.36 1.40
N GLY A 217 -3.45 15.89 0.22
CA GLY A 217 -2.57 16.78 -0.53
C GLY A 217 -2.50 18.20 0.03
N ALA A 218 -1.77 19.07 -0.68
CA ALA A 218 -1.49 20.44 -0.24
C ALA A 218 -2.75 21.30 -0.05
N ALA A 219 -3.83 21.03 -0.78
CA ALA A 219 -5.10 21.75 -0.66
C ALA A 219 -5.94 21.31 0.55
N GLY A 220 -5.68 20.11 1.09
CA GLY A 220 -6.38 19.54 2.24
C GLY A 220 -5.54 19.61 3.51
N SER A 221 -5.16 18.46 4.07
CA SER A 221 -4.35 18.40 5.30
C SER A 221 -2.89 18.87 5.10
N GLY A 222 -2.41 18.94 3.86
CA GLY A 222 -1.03 19.27 3.54
C GLY A 222 -0.02 18.17 3.90
N LEU A 223 -0.49 16.96 4.18
CA LEU A 223 0.37 15.84 4.56
C LEU A 223 1.27 15.40 3.40
N ILE A 224 0.66 15.14 2.23
CA ILE A 224 1.40 14.72 1.04
C ILE A 224 1.87 15.96 0.28
N PRO A 225 3.18 16.14 0.04
CA PRO A 225 3.71 17.31 -0.64
C PRO A 225 3.26 17.36 -2.09
N ASN A 226 3.34 18.55 -2.70
CA ASN A 226 3.24 18.68 -4.14
C ASN A 226 4.43 17.96 -4.82
N ALA A 227 4.23 17.61 -6.10
CA ALA A 227 5.31 17.09 -6.93
C ALA A 227 6.52 18.03 -6.85
N GLN A 228 7.71 17.48 -6.68
CA GLN A 228 8.92 18.27 -6.66
C GLN A 228 9.28 18.70 -8.10
N GLU A 229 9.64 19.95 -8.28
CA GLU A 229 10.08 20.49 -9.56
C GLU A 229 11.46 19.96 -10.01
N PHE A 230 12.17 19.22 -9.14
CA PHE A 230 13.47 18.66 -9.50
C PHE A 230 13.30 17.32 -10.21
N PRO A 231 13.88 17.19 -11.42
CA PRO A 231 13.84 15.93 -12.12
C PRO A 231 14.49 14.85 -11.28
N TYR A 232 13.83 13.70 -11.21
CA TYR A 232 14.39 12.49 -10.61
C TYR A 232 15.72 12.17 -11.30
N VAL A 233 16.82 12.31 -10.59
CA VAL A 233 18.11 11.83 -11.08
C VAL A 233 18.09 10.31 -10.94
N SER A 234 17.88 9.60 -12.04
CA SER A 234 17.95 8.14 -12.03
C SER A 234 19.37 7.74 -11.59
N LEU A 235 19.49 6.85 -10.62
CA LEU A 235 20.75 6.30 -10.14
C LEU A 235 21.58 5.57 -11.22
N GLY A 236 21.15 5.59 -12.48
CA GLY A 236 21.88 5.06 -13.64
C GLY A 236 22.82 6.05 -14.34
N GLN A 237 23.04 7.25 -13.78
CA GLN A 237 23.95 8.27 -14.35
C GLN A 237 25.06 8.73 -13.39
N ILE A 238 25.41 7.89 -12.41
CA ILE A 238 26.64 8.11 -11.60
C ILE A 238 27.66 7.05 -11.97
#